data_9686529290af81e805a44f873512fc1d
#
_entry.id   9686529290af81e805a44f873512fc1d
#
_cell.length_a   1.000
_cell.length_b   1.000
_cell.length_c   1.000
_cell.angle_alpha   90.00
_cell.angle_beta   90.00
_cell.angle_gamma   90.00
#
_symmetry.space_group_name_H-M   'P 1'
#
loop_
_entity.id
_entity.type
_entity.pdbx_description
1 polymer ?
#
loop_
_entity_poly.entity_id
_entity_poly.type
_entity_poly.pdbx_seq_one_letter_code
_entity_poly.pdbx_strand_id
1 'polypeptide(L)'
;MAALPTLADIEAAAQVVYQDFAATPQYRWALSSERLGTECWLKHENHTPVGAFKIRGGLTYFDQLARRGALPREVVSATRGNHGQSMGWAARRHGVACTIVVPRGNSVEKNAAMRALGVTLIEHGDDFQEAREHAMQLAAERGAHMVPSFHADLLRGVATYWWEFLRAVPHLAVVYVPIGQGSGACSAIAAKRALGHGVRIVGVVSAHATTYADSIAAGHVVQAPVTTRLADGMACRVADPAALAILAPHLDHVVKVTDDEVAAAMRDLFTDTHNVAEGAGAAAFAAAMQERASLAGLAVGLALTGGNVDAPMFAGVL
;
A
#
# COMPACT_ATOMS: atom_id res chain seq x y z
N MET A 1 12.16 7.17 17.48
CA MET A 1 11.23 7.16 16.33
C MET A 1 12.04 6.96 15.06
N ALA A 2 11.61 6.06 14.17
CA ALA A 2 12.24 5.96 12.85
C ALA A 2 12.08 7.31 12.14
N ALA A 3 13.20 7.88 11.65
CA ALA A 3 13.18 9.15 10.94
C ALA A 3 12.43 8.97 9.62
N LEU A 4 11.47 9.86 9.35
CA LEU A 4 10.79 9.91 8.06
C LEU A 4 11.79 10.32 6.95
N PRO A 5 11.63 9.82 5.72
CA PRO A 5 12.43 10.26 4.58
C PRO A 5 12.39 11.77 4.41
N THR A 6 13.56 12.37 4.19
CA THR A 6 13.72 13.78 3.82
C THR A 6 13.38 13.99 2.34
N LEU A 7 13.27 15.24 1.88
CA LEU A 7 13.08 15.53 0.45
C LEU A 7 14.20 14.92 -0.40
N ALA A 8 15.45 15.07 0.02
CA ALA A 8 16.59 14.48 -0.68
C ALA A 8 16.54 12.95 -0.75
N ASP A 9 16.07 12.28 0.33
CA ASP A 9 15.85 10.84 0.33
C ASP A 9 14.78 10.41 -0.69
N ILE A 10 13.68 11.17 -0.78
CA ILE A 10 12.59 10.88 -1.72
C ILE A 10 13.03 11.12 -3.16
N GLU A 11 13.74 12.20 -3.43
CA GLU A 11 14.28 12.51 -4.76
C GLU A 11 15.31 11.46 -5.21
N ALA A 12 16.19 11.05 -4.33
CA ALA A 12 17.13 9.95 -4.60
C ALA A 12 16.40 8.62 -4.86
N ALA A 13 15.35 8.33 -4.10
CA ALA A 13 14.51 7.16 -4.30
C ALA A 13 13.75 7.21 -5.65
N ALA A 14 13.28 8.38 -6.07
CA ALA A 14 12.65 8.57 -7.37
C ALA A 14 13.60 8.21 -8.53
N GLN A 15 14.88 8.57 -8.43
CA GLN A 15 15.88 8.18 -9.44
C GLN A 15 16.06 6.65 -9.54
N VAL A 16 15.92 5.93 -8.41
CA VAL A 16 15.98 4.46 -8.41
C VAL A 16 14.72 3.89 -9.07
N VAL A 17 13.54 4.39 -8.68
CA VAL A 17 12.24 3.93 -9.22
C VAL A 17 12.15 4.17 -10.73
N TYR A 18 12.59 5.33 -11.20
CA TYR A 18 12.50 5.72 -12.61
C TYR A 18 13.45 4.97 -13.56
N GLN A 19 14.35 4.14 -13.02
CA GLN A 19 15.10 3.17 -13.84
C GLN A 19 14.24 1.99 -14.31
N ASP A 20 13.10 1.72 -13.62
CA ASP A 20 12.20 0.62 -13.95
C ASP A 20 10.91 1.09 -14.64
N PHE A 21 10.34 2.20 -14.21
CA PHE A 21 9.14 2.79 -14.81
C PHE A 21 9.04 4.30 -14.50
N ALA A 22 8.38 5.04 -15.37
CA ALA A 22 8.15 6.47 -15.20
C ALA A 22 7.15 6.76 -14.06
N ALA A 23 7.03 8.04 -13.67
CA ALA A 23 5.97 8.49 -12.78
C ALA A 23 4.60 8.01 -13.29
N THR A 24 3.81 7.41 -12.40
CA THR A 24 2.46 6.97 -12.76
C THR A 24 1.55 8.19 -12.98
N PRO A 25 0.53 8.06 -13.85
CA PRO A 25 -0.36 9.17 -14.12
C PRO A 25 -1.24 9.54 -12.92
N GLN A 26 -1.65 10.79 -12.87
CA GLN A 26 -2.76 11.27 -12.05
C GLN A 26 -3.73 12.05 -12.91
N TYR A 27 -5.01 11.75 -12.75
CA TYR A 27 -6.06 12.39 -13.52
C TYR A 27 -7.17 12.93 -12.63
N ARG A 28 -7.72 14.09 -13.00
CA ARG A 28 -9.02 14.53 -12.52
C ARG A 28 -10.09 13.86 -13.37
N TRP A 29 -10.76 12.87 -12.78
CA TRP A 29 -11.83 12.15 -13.47
C TRP A 29 -13.16 12.88 -13.35
N ALA A 30 -13.80 13.15 -14.49
CA ALA A 30 -15.06 13.91 -14.53
C ALA A 30 -16.19 13.17 -13.80
N LEU A 31 -16.40 11.88 -14.10
CA LEU A 31 -17.45 11.08 -13.48
C LEU A 31 -17.22 10.88 -11.98
N SER A 32 -16.00 10.58 -11.56
CA SER A 32 -15.66 10.45 -10.12
C SER A 32 -15.81 11.77 -9.39
N SER A 33 -15.52 12.91 -10.04
CA SER A 33 -15.73 14.25 -9.47
C SER A 33 -17.21 14.57 -9.32
N GLU A 34 -18.04 14.23 -10.31
CA GLU A 34 -19.49 14.39 -10.25
C GLU A 34 -20.10 13.53 -9.13
N ARG A 35 -19.69 12.26 -9.04
CA ARG A 35 -20.14 11.32 -8.02
C ARG A 35 -19.78 11.78 -6.61
N LEU A 36 -18.57 12.29 -6.42
CA LEU A 36 -18.10 12.81 -5.14
C LEU A 36 -18.68 14.21 -4.81
N GLY A 37 -19.16 14.93 -5.83
CA GLY A 37 -19.68 16.29 -5.70
C GLY A 37 -18.59 17.36 -5.54
N THR A 38 -17.33 17.02 -5.83
CA THR A 38 -16.18 17.94 -5.75
C THR A 38 -15.05 17.45 -6.66
N GLU A 39 -13.98 18.23 -6.76
CA GLU A 39 -12.80 17.90 -7.55
C GLU A 39 -12.10 16.64 -7.02
N CYS A 40 -12.09 15.56 -7.81
CA CYS A 40 -11.53 14.25 -7.47
C CYS A 40 -10.35 13.91 -8.38
N TRP A 41 -9.17 13.77 -7.77
CA TRP A 41 -7.94 13.36 -8.42
C TRP A 41 -7.55 11.94 -8.02
N LEU A 42 -7.30 11.07 -9.01
CA LEU A 42 -6.81 9.72 -8.79
C LEU A 42 -5.34 9.60 -9.20
N LYS A 43 -4.48 9.14 -8.29
CA LYS A 43 -3.11 8.71 -8.58
C LYS A 43 -3.12 7.21 -8.89
N HIS A 44 -2.69 6.83 -10.09
CA HIS A 44 -2.84 5.47 -10.62
C HIS A 44 -1.65 4.57 -10.31
N GLU A 45 -1.53 4.07 -9.09
CA GLU A 45 -0.49 3.11 -8.71
C GLU A 45 -0.78 1.67 -9.19
N ASN A 46 -1.98 1.41 -9.71
CA ASN A 46 -2.30 0.20 -10.46
C ASN A 46 -1.59 0.13 -11.83
N HIS A 47 -1.03 1.23 -12.33
CA HIS A 47 -0.28 1.29 -13.60
C HIS A 47 1.23 1.00 -13.45
N THR A 48 1.67 0.49 -12.32
CA THR A 48 3.04 0.01 -12.16
C THR A 48 3.23 -1.37 -12.81
N PRO A 49 4.48 -1.79 -13.11
CA PRO A 49 4.74 -3.12 -13.72
C PRO A 49 4.22 -4.33 -12.92
N VAL A 50 3.93 -4.16 -11.63
CA VAL A 50 3.35 -5.21 -10.77
C VAL A 50 1.92 -4.88 -10.34
N GLY A 51 1.27 -3.90 -10.96
CA GLY A 51 -0.11 -3.54 -10.68
C GLY A 51 -0.37 -2.95 -9.30
N ALA A 52 0.65 -2.48 -8.55
CA ALA A 52 0.50 -1.89 -7.23
C ALA A 52 1.71 -1.03 -6.82
N PHE A 53 1.50 -0.06 -5.92
CA PHE A 53 2.53 0.88 -5.44
C PHE A 53 3.73 0.23 -4.74
N LYS A 54 3.56 -1.00 -4.26
CA LYS A 54 4.56 -1.69 -3.44
C LYS A 54 5.92 -1.85 -4.12
N ILE A 55 5.96 -1.94 -5.45
CA ILE A 55 7.21 -2.06 -6.22
C ILE A 55 8.18 -0.92 -5.92
N ARG A 56 7.68 0.29 -5.72
CA ARG A 56 8.50 1.46 -5.40
C ARG A 56 9.36 1.23 -4.15
N GLY A 57 8.74 0.67 -3.10
CA GLY A 57 9.42 0.33 -1.86
C GLY A 57 10.43 -0.81 -2.04
N GLY A 58 10.07 -1.87 -2.77
CA GLY A 58 10.99 -2.98 -3.03
C GLY A 58 12.24 -2.54 -3.76
N LEU A 59 12.11 -1.75 -4.81
CA LEU A 59 13.24 -1.22 -5.57
C LEU A 59 14.21 -0.43 -4.68
N THR A 60 13.69 0.46 -3.85
CA THR A 60 14.54 1.28 -2.96
C THR A 60 15.13 0.48 -1.81
N TYR A 61 14.40 -0.52 -1.29
CA TYR A 61 14.91 -1.40 -0.24
C TYR A 61 16.15 -2.17 -0.72
N PHE A 62 16.08 -2.79 -1.88
CA PHE A 62 17.21 -3.53 -2.46
C PHE A 62 18.35 -2.61 -2.91
N ASP A 63 18.05 -1.42 -3.47
CA ASP A 63 19.08 -0.42 -3.77
C ASP A 63 19.88 -0.02 -2.51
N GLN A 64 19.17 0.21 -1.39
CA GLN A 64 19.83 0.54 -0.12
C GLN A 64 20.66 -0.62 0.44
N LEU A 65 20.22 -1.87 0.28
CA LEU A 65 21.06 -3.04 0.62
C LEU A 65 22.30 -3.11 -0.27
N ALA A 66 22.16 -2.88 -1.57
CA ALA A 66 23.27 -2.88 -2.51
C ALA A 66 24.29 -1.78 -2.18
N ARG A 67 23.84 -0.55 -1.93
CA ARG A 67 24.72 0.59 -1.55
C ARG A 67 25.50 0.36 -0.28
N ARG A 68 24.95 -0.40 0.66
CA ARG A 68 25.61 -0.78 1.91
C ARG A 68 26.50 -2.03 1.78
N GLY A 69 26.59 -2.64 0.60
CA GLY A 69 27.29 -3.92 0.41
C GLY A 69 26.66 -5.08 1.18
N ALA A 70 25.35 -4.99 1.48
CA ALA A 70 24.63 -5.92 2.35
C ALA A 70 23.58 -6.75 1.58
N LEU A 71 23.73 -6.91 0.26
CA LEU A 71 22.85 -7.78 -0.52
C LEU A 71 22.99 -9.23 -0.06
N PRO A 72 21.89 -9.87 0.39
CA PRO A 72 21.93 -11.26 0.81
C PRO A 72 21.90 -12.20 -0.43
N ARG A 73 22.23 -13.47 -0.21
CA ARG A 73 22.02 -14.51 -1.24
C ARG A 73 20.55 -14.84 -1.44
N GLU A 74 19.78 -14.80 -0.35
CA GLU A 74 18.35 -15.10 -0.33
C GLU A 74 17.63 -14.11 0.59
N VAL A 75 16.44 -13.70 0.16
CA VAL A 75 15.47 -12.99 0.99
C VAL A 75 14.24 -13.86 1.24
N VAL A 76 13.67 -13.74 2.43
CA VAL A 76 12.39 -14.32 2.80
C VAL A 76 11.44 -13.22 3.23
N SER A 77 10.16 -13.29 2.87
CA SER A 77 9.13 -12.37 3.35
C SER A 77 7.76 -13.06 3.41
N ALA A 78 6.81 -12.45 4.10
CA ALA A 78 5.41 -12.88 4.09
C ALA A 78 4.51 -11.80 3.49
N THR A 79 3.44 -12.22 2.80
CA THR A 79 2.53 -11.30 2.14
C THR A 79 1.20 -11.95 1.79
N ARG A 80 0.21 -11.11 1.41
CA ARG A 80 -0.98 -11.53 0.67
C ARG A 80 -0.88 -11.25 -0.84
N GLY A 81 0.24 -10.69 -1.36
CA GLY A 81 0.45 -10.56 -2.81
C GLY A 81 1.32 -9.39 -3.25
N ASN A 82 0.85 -8.14 -3.14
CA ASN A 82 1.52 -6.96 -3.71
C ASN A 82 2.95 -6.75 -3.20
N HIS A 83 3.20 -6.98 -1.91
CA HIS A 83 4.55 -6.90 -1.35
C HIS A 83 5.45 -8.02 -1.90
N GLY A 84 4.92 -9.25 -2.08
CA GLY A 84 5.66 -10.36 -2.65
C GLY A 84 6.05 -10.14 -4.12
N GLN A 85 5.15 -9.58 -4.93
CA GLN A 85 5.49 -9.20 -6.31
C GLN A 85 6.56 -8.11 -6.33
N SER A 86 6.48 -7.11 -5.43
CA SER A 86 7.49 -6.08 -5.26
C SER A 86 8.86 -6.68 -4.90
N MET A 87 8.90 -7.65 -3.96
CA MET A 87 10.13 -8.33 -3.56
C MET A 87 10.68 -9.20 -4.69
N GLY A 88 9.83 -9.95 -5.40
CA GLY A 88 10.23 -10.77 -6.55
C GLY A 88 10.85 -9.91 -7.67
N TRP A 89 10.22 -8.78 -8.01
CA TRP A 89 10.77 -7.85 -9.00
C TRP A 89 12.14 -7.31 -8.59
N ALA A 90 12.25 -6.77 -7.39
CA ALA A 90 13.50 -6.17 -6.91
C ALA A 90 14.62 -7.20 -6.70
N ALA A 91 14.30 -8.37 -6.15
CA ALA A 91 15.26 -9.46 -5.97
C ALA A 91 15.82 -9.96 -7.30
N ARG A 92 14.96 -10.16 -8.31
CA ARG A 92 15.35 -10.55 -9.67
C ARG A 92 16.33 -9.55 -10.29
N ARG A 93 16.10 -8.24 -10.10
CA ARG A 93 16.99 -7.17 -10.59
C ARG A 93 18.41 -7.28 -10.01
N HIS A 94 18.53 -7.75 -8.78
CA HIS A 94 19.81 -7.87 -8.07
C HIS A 94 20.38 -9.30 -8.05
N GLY A 95 19.76 -10.26 -8.75
CA GLY A 95 20.20 -11.65 -8.76
C GLY A 95 20.09 -12.35 -7.39
N VAL A 96 19.17 -11.90 -6.53
CA VAL A 96 18.92 -12.44 -5.19
C VAL A 96 17.79 -13.44 -5.25
N ALA A 97 17.95 -14.61 -4.60
CA ALA A 97 16.88 -15.58 -4.46
C ALA A 97 15.76 -15.00 -3.57
N CYS A 98 14.49 -15.25 -3.93
CA CYS A 98 13.34 -14.71 -3.20
C CYS A 98 12.36 -15.83 -2.84
N THR A 99 12.15 -16.05 -1.55
CA THR A 99 11.14 -16.96 -1.01
C THR A 99 10.04 -16.15 -0.33
N ILE A 100 8.79 -16.39 -0.71
CA ILE A 100 7.62 -15.71 -0.16
C ILE A 100 6.69 -16.73 0.49
N VAL A 101 6.30 -16.44 1.73
CA VAL A 101 5.29 -17.20 2.47
C VAL A 101 3.95 -16.48 2.37
N VAL A 102 2.91 -17.19 1.98
CA VAL A 102 1.52 -16.71 1.91
C VAL A 102 0.61 -17.59 2.75
N PRO A 103 -0.51 -17.08 3.29
CA PRO A 103 -1.48 -17.92 3.98
C PRO A 103 -2.18 -18.87 2.99
N ARG A 104 -2.74 -19.98 3.51
CA ARG A 104 -3.59 -20.88 2.71
C ARG A 104 -4.79 -20.14 2.16
N GLY A 105 -5.23 -20.52 0.96
CA GLY A 105 -6.34 -19.85 0.28
C GLY A 105 -6.05 -18.41 -0.16
N ASN A 106 -4.78 -18.06 -0.29
CA ASN A 106 -4.39 -16.77 -0.85
C ASN A 106 -4.82 -16.64 -2.32
N SER A 107 -4.93 -15.42 -2.82
CA SER A 107 -5.28 -15.11 -4.22
C SER A 107 -4.46 -15.95 -5.21
N VAL A 108 -5.16 -16.66 -6.10
CA VAL A 108 -4.54 -17.55 -7.10
C VAL A 108 -3.74 -16.72 -8.11
N GLU A 109 -4.29 -15.59 -8.55
CA GLU A 109 -3.66 -14.73 -9.56
C GLU A 109 -2.45 -14.00 -8.97
N LYS A 110 -2.52 -13.51 -7.72
CA LYS A 110 -1.34 -12.93 -7.04
C LYS A 110 -0.25 -13.96 -6.82
N ASN A 111 -0.60 -15.20 -6.50
CA ASN A 111 0.36 -16.31 -6.36
C ASN A 111 1.03 -16.62 -7.71
N ALA A 112 0.25 -16.67 -8.80
CA ALA A 112 0.77 -16.89 -10.15
C ALA A 112 1.71 -15.73 -10.57
N ALA A 113 1.35 -14.48 -10.29
CA ALA A 113 2.18 -13.32 -10.59
C ALA A 113 3.53 -13.35 -9.84
N MET A 114 3.54 -13.75 -8.57
CA MET A 114 4.79 -13.93 -7.81
C MET A 114 5.66 -15.03 -8.41
N ARG A 115 5.08 -16.18 -8.77
CA ARG A 115 5.83 -17.28 -9.42
C ARG A 115 6.42 -16.85 -10.77
N ALA A 116 5.69 -16.07 -11.56
CA ALA A 116 6.16 -15.52 -12.83
C ALA A 116 7.37 -14.59 -12.69
N LEU A 117 7.55 -13.99 -11.52
CA LEU A 117 8.72 -13.18 -11.16
C LEU A 117 9.91 -14.02 -10.64
N GLY A 118 9.78 -15.36 -10.60
CA GLY A 118 10.84 -16.25 -10.12
C GLY A 118 10.84 -16.46 -8.60
N VAL A 119 9.76 -16.10 -7.92
CA VAL A 119 9.64 -16.30 -6.48
C VAL A 119 9.37 -17.76 -6.15
N THR A 120 10.08 -18.30 -5.16
CA THR A 120 9.72 -19.57 -4.49
C THR A 120 8.58 -19.26 -3.52
N LEU A 121 7.38 -19.80 -3.81
CA LEU A 121 6.18 -19.56 -3.03
C LEU A 121 5.88 -20.72 -2.09
N ILE A 122 5.68 -20.43 -0.81
CA ILE A 122 5.31 -21.38 0.24
C ILE A 122 3.96 -20.94 0.82
N GLU A 123 2.99 -21.89 0.87
CA GLU A 123 1.70 -21.66 1.52
C GLU A 123 1.75 -22.21 2.95
N HIS A 124 1.58 -21.34 3.95
CA HIS A 124 1.61 -21.72 5.36
C HIS A 124 0.73 -20.82 6.22
N GLY A 125 0.04 -21.43 7.19
CA GLY A 125 -0.86 -20.74 8.12
C GLY A 125 -2.20 -20.37 7.50
N ASP A 126 -3.11 -19.91 8.33
CA ASP A 126 -4.48 -19.55 7.93
C ASP A 126 -4.65 -18.03 7.79
N ASP A 127 -3.70 -17.25 8.33
CA ASP A 127 -3.68 -15.80 8.19
C ASP A 127 -2.26 -15.26 7.88
N PHE A 128 -2.19 -13.95 7.64
CA PHE A 128 -0.92 -13.25 7.38
C PHE A 128 0.07 -13.35 8.54
N GLN A 129 -0.41 -13.33 9.78
CA GLN A 129 0.46 -13.36 10.95
C GLN A 129 1.18 -14.72 11.09
N GLU A 130 0.46 -15.82 10.88
CA GLU A 130 1.05 -17.15 10.89
C GLU A 130 2.03 -17.36 9.72
N ALA A 131 1.68 -16.87 8.53
CA ALA A 131 2.60 -16.87 7.39
C ALA A 131 3.88 -16.08 7.69
N ARG A 132 3.78 -14.93 8.39
CA ARG A 132 4.91 -14.10 8.81
C ARG A 132 5.80 -14.80 9.84
N GLU A 133 5.21 -15.43 10.84
CA GLU A 133 5.94 -16.18 11.87
C GLU A 133 6.73 -17.33 11.23
N HIS A 134 6.12 -18.08 10.32
CA HIS A 134 6.83 -19.12 9.57
C HIS A 134 7.93 -18.55 8.67
N ALA A 135 7.70 -17.42 8.01
CA ALA A 135 8.73 -16.75 7.20
C ALA A 135 9.95 -16.34 8.06
N MET A 136 9.72 -15.84 9.28
CA MET A 136 10.79 -15.48 10.22
C MET A 136 11.60 -16.72 10.65
N GLN A 137 10.92 -17.82 10.98
CA GLN A 137 11.55 -19.08 11.31
C GLN A 137 12.39 -19.61 10.14
N LEU A 138 11.81 -19.65 8.94
CA LEU A 138 12.48 -20.11 7.72
C LEU A 138 13.73 -19.27 7.39
N ALA A 139 13.63 -17.95 7.55
CA ALA A 139 14.76 -17.05 7.35
C ALA A 139 15.91 -17.36 8.33
N ALA A 140 15.60 -17.59 9.61
CA ALA A 140 16.58 -17.95 10.62
C ALA A 140 17.24 -19.31 10.33
N GLU A 141 16.46 -20.33 9.96
CA GLU A 141 16.95 -21.68 9.63
C GLU A 141 17.90 -21.69 8.41
N ARG A 142 17.60 -20.83 7.41
CA ARG A 142 18.38 -20.78 6.15
C ARG A 142 19.52 -19.76 6.20
N GLY A 143 19.61 -18.93 7.25
CA GLY A 143 20.50 -17.77 7.26
C GLY A 143 20.16 -16.75 6.18
N ALA A 144 18.87 -16.70 5.78
CA ALA A 144 18.35 -15.78 4.78
C ALA A 144 17.96 -14.44 5.42
N HIS A 145 17.91 -13.38 4.60
CA HIS A 145 17.50 -12.06 5.08
C HIS A 145 15.98 -11.93 5.10
N MET A 146 15.39 -11.73 6.30
CA MET A 146 13.97 -11.46 6.44
C MET A 146 13.63 -10.02 6.02
N VAL A 147 12.83 -9.84 4.98
CA VAL A 147 12.34 -8.53 4.57
C VAL A 147 11.04 -8.22 5.30
N PRO A 148 11.00 -7.16 6.12
CA PRO A 148 9.79 -6.78 6.85
C PRO A 148 8.77 -6.10 5.92
N SER A 149 7.49 -6.13 6.31
CA SER A 149 6.41 -5.43 5.57
C SER A 149 6.43 -3.91 5.80
N PHE A 150 7.13 -3.44 6.82
CA PHE A 150 7.33 -2.03 7.15
C PHE A 150 8.81 -1.77 7.47
N HIS A 151 9.45 -0.82 6.78
CA HIS A 151 10.85 -0.44 6.97
C HIS A 151 11.11 0.95 6.38
N ALA A 152 12.06 1.70 6.93
CA ALA A 152 12.40 3.05 6.47
C ALA A 152 12.80 3.08 4.98
N ASP A 153 13.57 2.09 4.51
CA ASP A 153 13.99 2.01 3.10
C ASP A 153 12.82 1.67 2.15
N LEU A 154 11.78 0.96 2.63
CA LEU A 154 10.53 0.79 1.87
C LEU A 154 9.77 2.12 1.79
N LEU A 155 9.73 2.90 2.87
CA LEU A 155 9.03 4.18 2.91
C LEU A 155 9.62 5.19 1.92
N ARG A 156 10.96 5.20 1.73
CA ARG A 156 11.63 6.08 0.76
C ARG A 156 11.04 5.93 -0.65
N GLY A 157 10.91 4.70 -1.10
CA GLY A 157 10.35 4.40 -2.42
C GLY A 157 8.85 4.70 -2.51
N VAL A 158 8.08 4.28 -1.52
CA VAL A 158 6.64 4.54 -1.49
C VAL A 158 6.33 6.03 -1.43
N ALA A 159 7.15 6.84 -0.75
CA ALA A 159 6.97 8.29 -0.69
C ALA A 159 7.08 8.98 -2.06
N THR A 160 7.70 8.34 -3.04
CA THR A 160 7.88 8.94 -4.37
C THR A 160 6.56 9.21 -5.08
N TYR A 161 5.56 8.30 -4.99
CA TYR A 161 4.28 8.57 -5.66
C TYR A 161 3.47 9.67 -4.98
N TRP A 162 3.58 9.84 -3.67
CA TRP A 162 2.98 10.96 -2.96
C TRP A 162 3.68 12.28 -3.30
N TRP A 163 5.02 12.27 -3.40
CA TRP A 163 5.80 13.40 -3.86
C TRP A 163 5.44 13.80 -5.30
N GLU A 164 5.29 12.82 -6.20
CA GLU A 164 4.78 13.05 -7.56
C GLU A 164 3.40 13.71 -7.53
N PHE A 165 2.48 13.14 -6.74
CA PHE A 165 1.09 13.56 -6.70
C PHE A 165 0.92 14.95 -6.12
N LEU A 166 1.51 15.24 -4.96
CA LEU A 166 1.41 16.53 -4.29
C LEU A 166 2.08 17.66 -5.08
N ARG A 167 3.14 17.36 -5.85
CA ARG A 167 3.75 18.35 -6.76
C ARG A 167 2.93 18.60 -8.01
N ALA A 168 2.31 17.57 -8.56
CA ALA A 168 1.49 17.70 -9.77
C ALA A 168 0.14 18.40 -9.49
N VAL A 169 -0.39 18.25 -8.26
CA VAL A 169 -1.66 18.84 -7.85
C VAL A 169 -1.47 19.58 -6.51
N PRO A 170 -0.81 20.75 -6.51
CA PRO A 170 -0.39 21.43 -5.28
C PRO A 170 -1.53 22.05 -4.46
N HIS A 171 -2.75 22.09 -5.01
CA HIS A 171 -3.94 22.59 -4.33
C HIS A 171 -4.79 21.49 -3.67
N LEU A 172 -4.30 20.25 -3.59
CA LEU A 172 -5.00 19.19 -2.85
C LEU A 172 -5.22 19.60 -1.39
N ALA A 173 -6.49 19.60 -0.97
CA ALA A 173 -6.89 19.95 0.37
C ALA A 173 -6.88 18.75 1.31
N VAL A 174 -7.24 17.57 0.79
CA VAL A 174 -7.32 16.33 1.55
C VAL A 174 -6.95 15.12 0.69
N VAL A 175 -6.28 14.13 1.29
CA VAL A 175 -6.02 12.82 0.67
C VAL A 175 -6.50 11.70 1.59
N TYR A 176 -7.10 10.66 1.01
CA TYR A 176 -7.52 9.45 1.70
C TYR A 176 -6.53 8.32 1.39
N VAL A 177 -6.04 7.64 2.42
CA VAL A 177 -4.96 6.66 2.28
C VAL A 177 -5.30 5.36 2.98
N PRO A 178 -5.41 4.23 2.25
CA PRO A 178 -5.64 2.93 2.85
C PRO A 178 -4.48 2.51 3.76
N ILE A 179 -4.81 1.97 4.93
CA ILE A 179 -3.84 1.48 5.91
C ILE A 179 -3.91 -0.04 5.98
N GLY A 180 -2.86 -0.71 5.47
CA GLY A 180 -2.55 -2.10 5.76
C GLY A 180 -1.47 -2.15 6.85
N GLN A 181 -0.21 -2.42 6.50
CA GLN A 181 0.92 -2.30 7.45
C GLN A 181 1.46 -0.86 7.61
N GLY A 182 0.76 0.14 7.09
CA GLY A 182 1.05 1.56 7.31
C GLY A 182 2.01 2.22 6.32
N SER A 183 2.69 1.48 5.44
CA SER A 183 3.71 2.07 4.55
C SER A 183 3.16 3.17 3.63
N GLY A 184 1.95 3.00 3.07
CA GLY A 184 1.31 4.00 2.21
C GLY A 184 1.05 5.33 2.93
N ALA A 185 0.40 5.25 4.11
CA ALA A 185 0.03 6.42 4.89
C ALA A 185 1.25 7.11 5.54
N CYS A 186 2.22 6.35 6.07
CA CYS A 186 3.48 6.92 6.58
C CYS A 186 4.27 7.63 5.47
N SER A 187 4.23 7.11 4.25
CA SER A 187 4.88 7.74 3.10
C SER A 187 4.16 9.00 2.61
N ALA A 188 2.83 9.06 2.72
CA ALA A 188 2.07 10.30 2.49
C ALA A 188 2.47 11.40 3.47
N ILE A 189 2.59 11.04 4.75
CA ILE A 189 3.07 11.94 5.81
C ILE A 189 4.50 12.43 5.52
N ALA A 190 5.38 11.51 5.09
CA ALA A 190 6.76 11.86 4.74
C ALA A 190 6.81 12.87 3.59
N ALA A 191 6.09 12.60 2.49
CA ALA A 191 6.04 13.49 1.33
C ALA A 191 5.42 14.85 1.66
N LYS A 192 4.32 14.87 2.42
CA LYS A 192 3.70 16.11 2.93
C LYS A 192 4.72 16.96 3.70
N ARG A 193 5.43 16.36 4.65
CA ARG A 193 6.44 17.07 5.47
C ARG A 193 7.62 17.54 4.64
N ALA A 194 8.13 16.68 3.75
CA ALA A 194 9.27 17.01 2.89
C ALA A 194 8.98 18.20 1.96
N LEU A 195 7.73 18.34 1.51
CA LEU A 195 7.28 19.43 0.64
C LEU A 195 6.75 20.66 1.41
N GLY A 196 6.57 20.58 2.72
CA GLY A 196 5.86 21.62 3.48
C GLY A 196 4.40 21.79 3.04
N HIS A 197 3.76 20.71 2.53
CA HIS A 197 2.43 20.78 1.94
C HIS A 197 1.33 20.81 3.01
N GLY A 198 0.27 21.63 2.79
CA GLY A 198 -0.82 21.81 3.75
C GLY A 198 -1.89 20.72 3.75
N VAL A 199 -1.84 19.71 2.86
CA VAL A 199 -2.87 18.68 2.68
C VAL A 199 -3.21 17.97 4.00
N ARG A 200 -4.50 17.72 4.25
CA ARG A 200 -4.94 16.81 5.33
C ARG A 200 -4.82 15.38 4.87
N ILE A 201 -4.39 14.49 5.76
CA ILE A 201 -4.25 13.05 5.46
C ILE A 201 -5.25 12.28 6.31
N VAL A 202 -6.23 11.65 5.67
CA VAL A 202 -7.23 10.81 6.29
C VAL A 202 -6.80 9.35 6.11
N GLY A 203 -6.66 8.62 7.22
CA GLY A 203 -6.40 7.19 7.19
C GLY A 203 -7.67 6.40 6.89
N VAL A 204 -7.57 5.34 6.12
CA VAL A 204 -8.71 4.46 5.83
C VAL A 204 -8.39 3.04 6.27
N VAL A 205 -9.25 2.44 7.08
CA VAL A 205 -9.17 1.03 7.49
C VAL A 205 -10.43 0.29 7.10
N SER A 206 -10.35 -1.03 6.93
CA SER A 206 -11.55 -1.86 6.82
C SER A 206 -12.28 -1.91 8.16
N ALA A 207 -13.60 -1.79 8.15
CA ALA A 207 -14.46 -2.04 9.31
C ALA A 207 -14.34 -3.49 9.82
N HIS A 208 -13.80 -4.37 8.96
CA HIS A 208 -13.54 -5.78 9.23
C HIS A 208 -12.05 -6.08 9.55
N ALA A 209 -11.21 -5.03 9.76
CA ALA A 209 -9.81 -5.10 10.19
C ALA A 209 -9.42 -3.75 10.84
N THR A 210 -9.91 -3.49 12.04
CA THR A 210 -9.89 -2.16 12.69
C THR A 210 -8.62 -1.86 13.47
N THR A 211 -7.66 -2.78 13.50
CA THR A 211 -6.45 -2.73 14.34
C THR A 211 -5.78 -1.36 14.42
N TYR A 212 -5.57 -0.66 13.29
CA TYR A 212 -4.93 0.66 13.32
C TYR A 212 -5.83 1.74 13.90
N ALA A 213 -7.13 1.73 13.58
CA ALA A 213 -8.07 2.69 14.16
C ALA A 213 -8.17 2.51 15.68
N ASP A 214 -8.27 1.26 16.13
CA ASP A 214 -8.39 0.94 17.55
C ASP A 214 -7.09 1.23 18.31
N SER A 215 -5.91 0.96 17.68
CA SER A 215 -4.60 1.28 18.25
C SER A 215 -4.35 2.78 18.36
N ILE A 216 -4.79 3.58 17.36
CA ILE A 216 -4.70 5.05 17.40
C ILE A 216 -5.58 5.60 18.53
N ALA A 217 -6.82 5.10 18.65
CA ALA A 217 -7.74 5.50 19.70
C ALA A 217 -7.25 5.13 21.10
N ALA A 218 -6.61 3.96 21.24
CA ALA A 218 -6.08 3.46 22.53
C ALA A 218 -4.72 4.09 22.89
N GLY A 219 -3.99 4.67 21.95
CA GLY A 219 -2.63 5.17 22.15
C GLY A 219 -1.55 4.09 22.27
N HIS A 220 -1.89 2.82 22.03
CA HIS A 220 -0.97 1.69 22.04
C HIS A 220 -1.44 0.60 21.07
N VAL A 221 -0.58 -0.36 20.75
CA VAL A 221 -0.93 -1.47 19.85
C VAL A 221 -2.04 -2.33 20.45
N VAL A 222 -3.15 -2.44 19.71
CA VAL A 222 -4.30 -3.30 20.01
C VAL A 222 -4.39 -4.35 18.90
N GLN A 223 -4.76 -5.58 19.24
CA GLN A 223 -5.08 -6.61 18.26
C GLN A 223 -6.59 -6.61 17.99
N ALA A 224 -6.94 -6.74 16.73
CA ALA A 224 -8.33 -6.86 16.29
C ALA A 224 -8.48 -8.05 15.32
N PRO A 225 -9.65 -8.72 15.30
CA PRO A 225 -9.91 -9.77 14.32
C PRO A 225 -9.90 -9.21 12.91
N VAL A 226 -9.60 -10.09 11.93
CA VAL A 226 -9.63 -9.78 10.51
C VAL A 226 -10.70 -10.65 9.86
N THR A 227 -11.75 -10.01 9.34
CA THR A 227 -12.88 -10.67 8.69
C THR A 227 -13.20 -10.12 7.32
N THR A 228 -12.42 -9.13 6.83
CA THR A 228 -12.59 -8.61 5.46
C THR A 228 -12.32 -9.71 4.43
N ARG A 229 -13.20 -9.79 3.42
CA ARG A 229 -13.11 -10.73 2.32
C ARG A 229 -12.61 -10.06 1.03
N LEU A 230 -12.68 -8.72 0.98
CA LEU A 230 -12.41 -7.96 -0.23
C LEU A 230 -11.15 -7.10 -0.13
N ALA A 231 -10.88 -6.51 1.03
CA ALA A 231 -9.76 -5.60 1.23
C ALA A 231 -8.52 -6.31 1.85
N ASP A 232 -8.03 -7.38 1.21
CA ASP A 232 -6.92 -8.22 1.69
C ASP A 232 -5.62 -7.43 1.96
N GLY A 233 -5.35 -6.38 1.18
CA GLY A 233 -4.21 -5.48 1.38
C GLY A 233 -4.28 -4.64 2.67
N MET A 234 -5.47 -4.58 3.31
CA MET A 234 -5.73 -3.90 4.59
C MET A 234 -5.95 -4.89 5.75
N ALA A 235 -5.88 -6.18 5.50
CA ALA A 235 -6.18 -7.27 6.43
C ALA A 235 -5.05 -7.49 7.46
N CYS A 236 -4.96 -6.62 8.46
CA CYS A 236 -3.93 -6.65 9.50
C CYS A 236 -4.53 -6.92 10.88
N ARG A 237 -4.04 -7.97 11.56
CA ARG A 237 -4.45 -8.32 12.93
C ARG A 237 -3.68 -7.55 13.99
N VAL A 238 -2.44 -7.16 13.71
CA VAL A 238 -1.53 -6.47 14.61
C VAL A 238 -0.91 -5.28 13.90
N ALA A 239 -1.00 -4.09 14.48
CA ALA A 239 -0.36 -2.89 13.96
C ALA A 239 1.16 -2.94 14.16
N ASP A 240 1.92 -2.44 13.19
CA ASP A 240 3.35 -2.23 13.37
C ASP A 240 3.58 -1.03 14.31
N PRO A 241 4.33 -1.19 15.43
CA PRO A 241 4.52 -0.11 16.40
C PRO A 241 5.21 1.12 15.82
N ALA A 242 6.15 0.94 14.87
CA ALA A 242 6.85 2.05 14.24
C ALA A 242 5.93 2.83 13.28
N ALA A 243 5.06 2.12 12.55
CA ALA A 243 4.03 2.75 11.74
C ALA A 243 3.01 3.50 12.60
N LEU A 244 2.54 2.89 13.69
CA LEU A 244 1.59 3.51 14.63
C LEU A 244 2.15 4.81 15.20
N ALA A 245 3.41 4.82 15.62
CA ALA A 245 4.09 6.02 16.16
C ALA A 245 4.18 7.18 15.17
N ILE A 246 4.16 6.89 13.85
CA ILE A 246 4.12 7.89 12.79
C ILE A 246 2.66 8.31 12.51
N LEU A 247 1.74 7.36 12.43
CA LEU A 247 0.36 7.62 12.00
C LEU A 247 -0.43 8.41 13.04
N ALA A 248 -0.37 7.99 14.31
CA ALA A 248 -1.20 8.56 15.37
C ALA A 248 -1.11 10.10 15.51
N PRO A 249 0.07 10.74 15.47
CA PRO A 249 0.17 12.19 15.61
C PRO A 249 -0.01 12.98 14.30
N HIS A 250 -0.16 12.33 13.14
CA HIS A 250 -0.10 13.02 11.84
C HIS A 250 -1.33 12.79 10.95
N LEU A 251 -2.16 11.79 11.26
CA LEU A 251 -3.44 11.64 10.57
C LEU A 251 -4.44 12.67 11.10
N ASP A 252 -5.25 13.21 10.20
CA ASP A 252 -6.36 14.09 10.58
C ASP A 252 -7.40 13.28 11.38
N HIS A 253 -7.83 12.16 10.82
CA HIS A 253 -8.67 11.15 11.45
C HIS A 253 -8.59 9.83 10.68
N VAL A 254 -9.38 8.83 11.11
CA VAL A 254 -9.45 7.51 10.47
C VAL A 254 -10.90 7.15 10.16
N VAL A 255 -11.15 6.81 8.90
CA VAL A 255 -12.46 6.32 8.39
C VAL A 255 -12.45 4.80 8.34
N LYS A 256 -13.54 4.16 8.79
CA LYS A 256 -13.76 2.72 8.67
C LYS A 256 -14.72 2.46 7.51
N VAL A 257 -14.30 1.65 6.52
CA VAL A 257 -15.15 1.27 5.37
C VAL A 257 -15.51 -0.20 5.43
N THR A 258 -16.75 -0.53 5.12
CA THR A 258 -17.25 -1.92 5.02
C THR A 258 -16.84 -2.56 3.69
N ASP A 259 -16.91 -3.89 3.59
CA ASP A 259 -16.68 -4.59 2.33
C ASP A 259 -17.72 -4.21 1.26
N ASP A 260 -18.97 -3.92 1.66
CA ASP A 260 -20.01 -3.46 0.73
C ASP A 260 -19.70 -2.08 0.15
N GLU A 261 -19.22 -1.14 0.96
CA GLU A 261 -18.79 0.19 0.49
C GLU A 261 -17.56 0.08 -0.41
N VAL A 262 -16.62 -0.82 -0.09
CA VAL A 262 -15.47 -1.10 -0.93
C VAL A 262 -15.89 -1.71 -2.26
N ALA A 263 -16.84 -2.67 -2.26
CA ALA A 263 -17.41 -3.25 -3.48
C ALA A 263 -18.09 -2.20 -4.36
N ALA A 264 -18.89 -1.30 -3.74
CA ALA A 264 -19.49 -0.18 -4.47
C ALA A 264 -18.43 0.73 -5.09
N ALA A 265 -17.37 1.07 -4.33
CA ALA A 265 -16.26 1.89 -4.82
C ALA A 265 -15.47 1.21 -5.95
N MET A 266 -15.29 -0.12 -5.93
CA MET A 266 -14.66 -0.87 -7.02
C MET A 266 -15.48 -0.75 -8.32
N ARG A 267 -16.81 -0.90 -8.24
CA ARG A 267 -17.74 -0.70 -9.39
C ARG A 267 -17.67 0.72 -9.91
N ASP A 268 -17.76 1.70 -9.01
CA ASP A 268 -17.75 3.11 -9.37
C ASP A 268 -16.44 3.50 -10.06
N LEU A 269 -15.29 3.11 -9.51
CA LEU A 269 -13.99 3.35 -10.14
C LEU A 269 -13.88 2.69 -11.51
N PHE A 270 -14.37 1.45 -11.66
CA PHE A 270 -14.38 0.78 -12.96
C PHE A 270 -15.27 1.52 -13.96
N THR A 271 -16.50 1.89 -13.57
CA THR A 271 -17.43 2.62 -14.43
C THR A 271 -16.90 4.01 -14.82
N ASP A 272 -16.36 4.73 -13.86
CA ASP A 272 -15.93 6.12 -14.04
C ASP A 272 -14.59 6.24 -14.81
N THR A 273 -13.72 5.23 -14.71
CA THR A 273 -12.32 5.33 -15.19
C THR A 273 -11.88 4.17 -16.08
N HIS A 274 -12.66 3.10 -16.16
CA HIS A 274 -12.29 1.81 -16.78
C HIS A 274 -10.98 1.22 -16.25
N ASN A 275 -10.66 1.53 -14.99
CA ASN A 275 -9.53 0.95 -14.27
C ASN A 275 -10.02 -0.08 -13.27
N VAL A 276 -9.32 -1.23 -13.21
CA VAL A 276 -9.54 -2.22 -12.16
C VAL A 276 -8.87 -1.76 -10.88
N ALA A 277 -9.63 -1.72 -9.79
CA ALA A 277 -9.13 -1.53 -8.43
C ALA A 277 -9.34 -2.82 -7.63
N GLU A 278 -8.31 -3.27 -6.88
CA GLU A 278 -8.51 -4.24 -5.81
C GLU A 278 -9.19 -3.58 -4.60
N GLY A 279 -9.73 -4.35 -3.66
CA GLY A 279 -10.46 -3.81 -2.53
C GLY A 279 -9.68 -2.74 -1.74
N ALA A 280 -8.41 -2.98 -1.45
CA ALA A 280 -7.55 -1.96 -0.81
C ALA A 280 -7.34 -0.72 -1.70
N GLY A 281 -7.30 -0.90 -3.02
CA GLY A 281 -7.16 0.18 -4.00
C GLY A 281 -8.40 1.07 -4.11
N ALA A 282 -9.58 0.52 -3.83
CA ALA A 282 -10.86 1.23 -3.87
C ALA A 282 -11.24 1.87 -2.52
N ALA A 283 -10.66 1.43 -1.42
CA ALA A 283 -11.04 1.85 -0.08
C ALA A 283 -10.95 3.36 0.16
N ALA A 284 -9.97 4.04 -0.47
CA ALA A 284 -9.84 5.50 -0.40
C ALA A 284 -11.05 6.22 -1.01
N PHE A 285 -11.58 5.72 -2.13
CA PHE A 285 -12.77 6.26 -2.76
C PHE A 285 -14.02 5.99 -1.91
N ALA A 286 -14.15 4.78 -1.35
CA ALA A 286 -15.24 4.45 -0.42
C ALA A 286 -15.31 5.41 0.77
N ALA A 287 -14.16 5.69 1.40
CA ALA A 287 -14.07 6.63 2.53
C ALA A 287 -14.43 8.08 2.12
N ALA A 288 -13.95 8.54 0.97
CA ALA A 288 -14.31 9.86 0.46
C ALA A 288 -15.82 9.96 0.18
N MET A 289 -16.45 8.89 -0.30
CA MET A 289 -17.89 8.83 -0.51
C MET A 289 -18.70 8.91 0.80
N GLN A 290 -18.24 8.29 1.89
CA GLN A 290 -18.87 8.46 3.21
C GLN A 290 -18.87 9.93 3.65
N GLU A 291 -17.77 10.64 3.39
CA GLU A 291 -17.57 12.02 3.85
C GLU A 291 -17.93 13.10 2.82
N ARG A 292 -18.49 12.72 1.66
CA ARG A 292 -18.70 13.60 0.50
C ARG A 292 -19.35 14.95 0.84
N ALA A 293 -20.28 14.98 1.81
CA ALA A 293 -20.96 16.20 2.21
C ALA A 293 -20.00 17.25 2.80
N SER A 294 -18.92 16.81 3.47
CA SER A 294 -17.90 17.68 4.06
C SER A 294 -16.81 18.09 3.08
N LEU A 295 -16.79 17.51 1.88
CA LEU A 295 -15.74 17.72 0.88
C LEU A 295 -16.09 18.79 -0.16
N ALA A 296 -17.29 19.36 -0.11
CA ALA A 296 -17.76 20.36 -1.09
C ALA A 296 -16.77 21.51 -1.25
N GLY A 297 -16.37 21.79 -2.49
CA GLY A 297 -15.41 22.85 -2.83
C GLY A 297 -13.94 22.55 -2.54
N LEU A 298 -13.61 21.34 -2.07
CA LEU A 298 -12.24 20.91 -1.82
C LEU A 298 -11.70 20.10 -3.00
N ALA A 299 -10.38 20.20 -3.27
CA ALA A 299 -9.69 19.26 -4.13
C ALA A 299 -9.30 18.00 -3.32
N VAL A 300 -9.82 16.85 -3.73
CA VAL A 300 -9.64 15.56 -3.05
C VAL A 300 -8.68 14.69 -3.85
N GLY A 301 -7.65 14.16 -3.20
CA GLY A 301 -6.69 13.24 -3.78
C GLY A 301 -6.88 11.82 -3.25
N LEU A 302 -6.94 10.85 -4.15
CA LEU A 302 -7.08 9.43 -3.85
C LEU A 302 -5.98 8.64 -4.57
N ALA A 303 -5.37 7.69 -3.89
CA ALA A 303 -4.46 6.75 -4.54
C ALA A 303 -5.21 5.45 -4.86
N LEU A 304 -5.35 5.12 -6.14
CA LEU A 304 -5.70 3.78 -6.58
C LEU A 304 -4.46 2.91 -6.41
N THR A 305 -4.30 2.35 -5.21
CA THR A 305 -3.04 1.77 -4.72
C THR A 305 -2.64 0.46 -5.38
N GLY A 306 -3.59 -0.24 -6.00
CA GLY A 306 -3.37 -1.47 -6.75
C GLY A 306 -4.63 -1.97 -7.44
N GLY A 307 -4.43 -2.80 -8.48
CA GLY A 307 -5.48 -3.44 -9.26
C GLY A 307 -5.44 -4.97 -9.22
N ASN A 308 -4.60 -5.56 -8.36
CA ASN A 308 -4.42 -7.01 -8.30
C ASN A 308 -5.57 -7.69 -7.54
N VAL A 309 -6.62 -8.05 -8.23
CA VAL A 309 -7.79 -8.77 -7.72
C VAL A 309 -8.09 -9.95 -8.64
N ASP A 310 -8.46 -11.10 -8.06
CA ASP A 310 -8.81 -12.29 -8.85
C ASP A 310 -10.05 -12.01 -9.72
N ALA A 311 -10.00 -12.41 -10.99
CA ALA A 311 -11.05 -12.15 -11.95
C ALA A 311 -12.45 -12.61 -11.49
N PRO A 312 -12.63 -13.80 -10.88
CA PRO A 312 -13.95 -14.19 -10.34
C PRO A 312 -14.44 -13.28 -9.21
N MET A 313 -13.53 -12.80 -8.36
CA MET A 313 -13.89 -11.86 -7.28
C MET A 313 -14.33 -10.51 -7.86
N PHE A 314 -13.60 -9.99 -8.84
CA PHE A 314 -13.95 -8.73 -9.50
C PHE A 314 -15.27 -8.83 -10.27
N ALA A 315 -15.48 -9.94 -10.99
CA ALA A 315 -16.76 -10.20 -11.68
C ALA A 315 -17.95 -10.27 -10.72
N GLY A 316 -17.75 -10.82 -9.51
CA GLY A 316 -18.78 -10.84 -8.47
C GLY A 316 -19.08 -9.47 -7.83
N VAL A 317 -18.20 -8.51 -8.02
CA VAL A 317 -18.39 -7.12 -7.59
C VAL A 317 -19.16 -6.30 -8.63
N LEU A 318 -18.97 -6.57 -9.93
CA LEU A 318 -19.64 -5.88 -11.03
C LEU A 318 -21.12 -6.31 -11.16
#